data_b50be353b5bbbf04da715f8d45801347
#
_entry.id   b50be353b5bbbf04da715f8d45801347
#
_cell.length_a   1.000
_cell.length_b   1.000
_cell.length_c   1.000
_cell.angle_alpha   90.00
_cell.angle_beta   90.00
_cell.angle_gamma   90.00
#
_symmetry.space_group_name_H-M   'P 1'
#
loop_
_entity.id
_entity.type
_entity.pdbx_description
1 polymer ?
#
loop_
_entity_poly.entity_id
_entity_poly.type
_entity_poly.pdbx_seq_one_letter_code
_entity_poly.pdbx_strand_id
1 'polypeptide(L)'
;MTRVIEATKLNFKEDELMRIAVLSDIHSNLYALEAVVADIESRGVDVVVNLGDILYGPIAPRATYERLRELDFVTICGNQDRQIYQASAADCATNPTMQFILDDLGPEPLQWMQQLPFDLQLNEQVYLCHASPGDDLIYLVDDVSQGFAQLRSEHEILALLEGQTSPLILCGHSHTPRVVNIGEQQLLVNPGSVGLQAYRDDWPNSHVMENFSPHARYAIVELTAQGWTVAQYQVAYDIQKAVALAELRGRDDWAYALVSGRASN
;
A
#
# COMPACT_ATOMS: atom_id res chain seq x y z
N MET A 1 16.72 -17.76 -12.80
CA MET A 1 17.65 -17.37 -11.73
C MET A 1 17.00 -16.20 -11.01
N THR A 2 16.38 -16.47 -9.90
CA THR A 2 15.62 -15.52 -9.08
C THR A 2 16.64 -14.63 -8.37
N ARG A 3 16.77 -13.36 -8.78
CA ARG A 3 17.41 -12.37 -7.92
C ARG A 3 16.44 -12.11 -6.76
N VAL A 4 16.61 -12.83 -5.67
CA VAL A 4 16.28 -12.29 -4.37
C VAL A 4 17.17 -11.05 -4.26
N ILE A 5 16.57 -9.88 -4.22
CA ILE A 5 17.32 -8.69 -3.84
C ILE A 5 17.65 -8.93 -2.36
N GLU A 6 18.82 -9.58 -2.10
CA GLU A 6 19.49 -9.27 -0.84
C GLU A 6 19.39 -7.76 -0.73
N ALA A 7 19.08 -7.26 0.46
CA ALA A 7 19.16 -5.85 0.81
C ALA A 7 20.62 -5.38 0.56
N THR A 8 21.00 -5.43 -0.71
CA THR A 8 22.29 -5.01 -1.20
C THR A 8 22.22 -3.51 -1.12
N LYS A 9 22.64 -2.99 0.07
CA LYS A 9 23.13 -1.64 0.30
C LYS A 9 23.00 -0.83 -0.99
N LEU A 10 21.83 -0.21 -1.18
CA LEU A 10 21.76 0.96 -2.01
C LEU A 10 22.72 1.93 -1.34
N ASN A 11 23.97 1.99 -1.84
CA ASN A 11 24.99 2.89 -1.34
C ASN A 11 24.61 4.31 -1.78
N PHE A 12 23.58 4.86 -1.14
CA PHE A 12 23.35 6.29 -1.21
C PHE A 12 24.48 6.97 -0.44
N LYS A 13 25.19 7.87 -1.11
CA LYS A 13 26.11 8.75 -0.41
C LYS A 13 25.27 9.64 0.52
N GLU A 14 25.72 9.85 1.74
CA GLU A 14 25.02 10.60 2.79
C GLU A 14 24.50 12.01 2.38
N ASP A 15 25.00 12.55 1.26
CA ASP A 15 24.68 13.91 0.76
C ASP A 15 23.92 13.93 -0.59
N GLU A 16 23.47 12.79 -1.10
CA GLU A 16 22.73 12.78 -2.37
C GLU A 16 21.24 13.05 -2.12
N LEU A 17 20.71 14.08 -2.81
CA LEU A 17 19.27 14.35 -2.90
C LEU A 17 18.56 13.05 -3.30
N MET A 18 17.69 12.54 -2.47
CA MET A 18 16.99 11.28 -2.70
C MET A 18 15.50 11.54 -2.92
N ARG A 19 14.97 11.05 -4.02
CA ARG A 19 13.59 11.22 -4.42
C ARG A 19 12.93 9.86 -4.55
N ILE A 20 11.96 9.56 -3.70
CA ILE A 20 11.32 8.25 -3.58
C ILE A 20 9.86 8.38 -3.97
N ALA A 21 9.38 7.58 -4.93
CA ALA A 21 7.95 7.36 -5.12
C ALA A 21 7.46 6.28 -4.15
N VAL A 22 6.35 6.56 -3.49
CA VAL A 22 5.77 5.71 -2.45
C VAL A 22 4.39 5.25 -2.89
N LEU A 23 4.25 3.94 -3.12
CA LEU A 23 3.01 3.26 -3.46
C LEU A 23 2.58 2.37 -2.30
N SER A 24 1.28 2.13 -2.17
CA SER A 24 0.69 1.19 -1.24
C SER A 24 -0.66 0.70 -1.76
N ASP A 25 -1.10 -0.46 -1.29
CA ASP A 25 -2.48 -0.91 -1.44
C ASP A 25 -2.93 -0.96 -2.91
N ILE A 26 -2.16 -1.71 -3.73
CA ILE A 26 -2.39 -1.85 -5.18
C ILE A 26 -3.65 -2.68 -5.47
N HIS A 27 -3.94 -3.66 -4.60
CA HIS A 27 -5.18 -4.43 -4.64
C HIS A 27 -5.55 -5.01 -6.00
N SER A 28 -4.60 -5.68 -6.64
CA SER A 28 -4.78 -6.30 -7.96
C SER A 28 -5.27 -5.35 -9.07
N ASN A 29 -5.25 -4.03 -8.84
CA ASN A 29 -5.73 -3.04 -9.81
C ASN A 29 -4.63 -2.65 -10.81
N LEU A 30 -4.41 -3.52 -11.80
CA LEU A 30 -3.42 -3.30 -12.85
C LEU A 30 -3.60 -1.95 -13.56
N TYR A 31 -4.85 -1.54 -13.80
CA TYR A 31 -5.13 -0.30 -14.55
C TYR A 31 -4.72 0.95 -13.78
N ALA A 32 -4.92 0.95 -12.47
CA ALA A 32 -4.45 2.01 -11.60
C ALA A 32 -2.91 1.99 -11.48
N LEU A 33 -2.32 0.80 -11.32
CA LEU A 33 -0.86 0.63 -11.27
C LEU A 33 -0.19 1.18 -12.53
N GLU A 34 -0.66 0.82 -13.72
CA GLU A 34 -0.09 1.30 -14.99
C GLU A 34 -0.14 2.83 -15.13
N ALA A 35 -1.25 3.45 -14.72
CA ALA A 35 -1.36 4.90 -14.74
C ALA A 35 -0.39 5.57 -13.75
N VAL A 36 -0.25 5.01 -12.55
CA VAL A 36 0.69 5.52 -11.54
C VAL A 36 2.14 5.34 -12.00
N VAL A 37 2.49 4.19 -12.57
CA VAL A 37 3.84 3.93 -13.13
C VAL A 37 4.18 4.96 -14.21
N ALA A 38 3.27 5.20 -15.15
CA ALA A 38 3.48 6.17 -16.22
C ALA A 38 3.66 7.61 -15.68
N ASP A 39 2.89 7.98 -14.64
CA ASP A 39 3.04 9.30 -14.01
C ASP A 39 4.38 9.44 -13.25
N ILE A 40 4.82 8.39 -12.53
CA ILE A 40 6.12 8.33 -11.86
C ILE A 40 7.27 8.47 -12.87
N GLU A 41 7.23 7.71 -13.96
CA GLU A 41 8.25 7.79 -15.02
C GLU A 41 8.38 9.20 -15.60
N SER A 42 7.26 9.91 -15.76
CA SER A 42 7.25 11.29 -16.24
C SER A 42 7.88 12.30 -15.28
N ARG A 43 7.92 11.97 -13.98
CA ARG A 43 8.42 12.88 -12.92
C ARG A 43 9.88 12.63 -12.55
N GLY A 44 10.41 11.45 -12.86
CA GLY A 44 11.74 11.01 -12.48
C GLY A 44 11.92 10.86 -10.97
N VAL A 45 12.27 9.69 -10.51
CA VAL A 45 12.56 9.34 -9.11
C VAL A 45 13.77 8.42 -9.08
N ASP A 46 14.46 8.36 -7.93
CA ASP A 46 15.62 7.49 -7.77
C ASP A 46 15.21 6.08 -7.36
N VAL A 47 14.13 5.97 -6.56
CA VAL A 47 13.62 4.71 -6.01
C VAL A 47 12.10 4.72 -6.03
N VAL A 48 11.52 3.54 -6.26
CA VAL A 48 10.09 3.30 -6.06
C VAL A 48 9.94 2.27 -4.95
N VAL A 49 9.13 2.59 -3.93
CA VAL A 49 8.80 1.66 -2.85
C VAL A 49 7.32 1.31 -2.89
N ASN A 50 7.00 0.04 -2.59
CA ASN A 50 5.64 -0.49 -2.48
C ASN A 50 5.43 -1.07 -1.08
N LEU A 51 4.47 -0.54 -0.36
CA LEU A 51 4.25 -0.80 1.07
C LEU A 51 3.31 -1.98 1.35
N GLY A 52 3.04 -2.85 0.36
CA GLY A 52 2.21 -4.05 0.55
C GLY A 52 0.76 -3.92 0.11
N ASP A 53 -0.02 -4.94 0.40
CA ASP A 53 -1.40 -5.17 -0.07
C ASP A 53 -1.52 -5.10 -1.59
N ILE A 54 -0.81 -6.04 -2.21
CA ILE A 54 -0.46 -5.99 -3.63
C ILE A 54 -1.52 -6.69 -4.49
N LEU A 55 -1.85 -7.94 -4.16
CA LEU A 55 -2.58 -8.86 -5.05
C LEU A 55 -4.00 -9.19 -4.59
N TYR A 56 -4.42 -8.78 -3.39
CA TYR A 56 -5.77 -9.03 -2.93
C TYR A 56 -6.76 -8.12 -3.64
N GLY A 57 -7.68 -8.72 -4.38
CA GLY A 57 -8.76 -8.00 -5.03
C GLY A 57 -9.40 -8.78 -6.20
N PRO A 58 -10.59 -8.36 -6.66
CA PRO A 58 -11.33 -9.06 -7.71
C PRO A 58 -10.93 -8.62 -9.12
N ILE A 59 -9.84 -7.86 -9.31
CA ILE A 59 -9.57 -7.22 -10.62
C ILE A 59 -8.66 -8.08 -11.48
N ALA A 60 -7.34 -8.05 -11.26
CA ALA A 60 -6.38 -8.74 -12.12
C ALA A 60 -5.13 -9.20 -11.34
N PRO A 61 -5.25 -10.12 -10.35
CA PRO A 61 -4.12 -10.50 -9.48
C PRO A 61 -2.91 -10.99 -10.26
N ARG A 62 -3.08 -11.95 -11.16
CA ARG A 62 -1.97 -12.53 -11.94
C ARG A 62 -1.29 -11.49 -12.84
N ALA A 63 -2.06 -10.70 -13.57
CA ALA A 63 -1.51 -9.69 -14.46
C ALA A 63 -0.80 -8.56 -13.69
N THR A 64 -1.30 -8.19 -12.49
CA THR A 64 -0.63 -7.24 -11.59
C THR A 64 0.71 -7.80 -11.09
N TYR A 65 0.75 -9.08 -10.70
CA TYR A 65 1.99 -9.75 -10.34
C TYR A 65 3.01 -9.73 -11.48
N GLU A 66 2.59 -10.17 -12.69
CA GLU A 66 3.47 -10.22 -13.86
C GLU A 66 4.06 -8.84 -14.16
N ARG A 67 3.23 -7.80 -14.10
CA ARG A 67 3.70 -6.42 -14.29
C ARG A 67 4.71 -5.98 -13.24
N LEU A 68 4.46 -6.25 -11.97
CA LEU A 68 5.38 -5.89 -10.88
C LEU A 68 6.72 -6.63 -10.98
N ARG A 69 6.74 -7.84 -11.54
CA ARG A 69 7.99 -8.58 -11.78
C ARG A 69 8.89 -7.95 -12.85
N GLU A 70 8.35 -7.09 -13.70
CA GLU A 70 9.10 -6.30 -14.69
C GLU A 70 9.63 -4.98 -14.10
N LEU A 71 9.11 -4.55 -12.95
CA LEU A 71 9.45 -3.31 -12.29
C LEU A 71 10.44 -3.56 -11.14
N ASP A 72 11.39 -2.64 -10.98
CA ASP A 72 12.42 -2.72 -9.92
C ASP A 72 11.95 -1.94 -8.68
N PHE A 73 10.87 -2.42 -8.03
CA PHE A 73 10.31 -1.81 -6.83
C PHE A 73 10.85 -2.47 -5.57
N VAL A 74 11.23 -1.67 -4.59
CA VAL A 74 11.49 -2.14 -3.23
C VAL A 74 10.13 -2.41 -2.58
N THR A 75 9.84 -3.67 -2.31
CA THR A 75 8.49 -4.11 -1.91
C THR A 75 8.53 -4.83 -0.56
N ILE A 76 7.59 -4.47 0.31
CA ILE A 76 7.33 -5.17 1.57
C ILE A 76 5.96 -5.89 1.51
N CYS A 77 5.72 -6.80 2.47
CA CYS A 77 4.48 -7.57 2.58
C CYS A 77 3.41 -6.78 3.32
N GLY A 78 2.17 -6.76 2.80
CA GLY A 78 1.00 -6.30 3.53
C GLY A 78 0.24 -7.44 4.22
N ASN A 79 -0.75 -7.10 5.06
CA ASN A 79 -1.57 -8.10 5.76
C ASN A 79 -2.36 -8.96 4.79
N GLN A 80 -2.88 -8.41 3.71
CA GLN A 80 -3.65 -9.20 2.73
C GLN A 80 -2.75 -10.06 1.84
N ASP A 81 -1.52 -9.65 1.56
CA ASP A 81 -0.54 -10.54 0.92
C ASP A 81 -0.27 -11.76 1.80
N ARG A 82 -0.07 -11.57 3.11
CA ARG A 82 0.08 -12.63 4.09
C ARG A 82 -1.16 -13.53 4.14
N GLN A 83 -2.35 -12.95 4.16
CA GLN A 83 -3.62 -13.70 4.16
C GLN A 83 -3.79 -14.56 2.90
N ILE A 84 -3.36 -14.09 1.72
CA ILE A 84 -3.41 -14.87 0.48
C ILE A 84 -2.56 -16.15 0.59
N TYR A 85 -1.28 -16.01 0.95
CA TYR A 85 -0.42 -17.20 0.96
C TYR A 85 -0.62 -18.12 2.18
N GLN A 86 -1.34 -17.66 3.20
CA GLN A 86 -1.75 -18.47 4.36
C GLN A 86 -3.16 -19.04 4.21
N ALA A 87 -3.91 -18.67 3.18
CA ALA A 87 -5.31 -19.02 3.04
C ALA A 87 -5.52 -20.54 3.02
N SER A 88 -6.46 -21.01 3.86
CA SER A 88 -6.89 -22.40 3.93
C SER A 88 -8.09 -22.66 3.01
N ALA A 89 -8.40 -23.95 2.80
CA ALA A 89 -9.63 -24.33 2.09
C ALA A 89 -10.92 -23.82 2.79
N ALA A 90 -10.89 -23.63 4.11
CA ALA A 90 -12.02 -23.08 4.85
C ALA A 90 -12.20 -21.57 4.57
N ASP A 91 -11.10 -20.84 4.44
CA ASP A 91 -11.13 -19.42 4.08
C ASP A 91 -11.71 -19.25 2.66
N CYS A 92 -11.29 -20.06 1.71
CA CYS A 92 -11.81 -20.06 0.35
C CYS A 92 -13.32 -20.38 0.28
N ALA A 93 -13.78 -21.30 1.11
CA ALA A 93 -15.20 -21.69 1.14
C ALA A 93 -16.13 -20.56 1.58
N THR A 94 -15.63 -19.61 2.37
CA THR A 94 -16.39 -18.46 2.90
C THR A 94 -16.07 -17.13 2.19
N ASN A 95 -14.97 -17.09 1.44
CA ASN A 95 -14.52 -15.90 0.72
C ASN A 95 -14.28 -16.21 -0.79
N PRO A 96 -15.29 -16.03 -1.65
CA PRO A 96 -15.17 -16.28 -3.08
C PRO A 96 -14.07 -15.45 -3.77
N THR A 97 -13.77 -14.25 -3.25
CA THR A 97 -12.68 -13.43 -3.77
C THR A 97 -11.33 -14.10 -3.49
N MET A 98 -11.12 -14.66 -2.31
CA MET A 98 -9.89 -15.42 -1.99
C MET A 98 -9.73 -16.65 -2.90
N GLN A 99 -10.80 -17.41 -3.12
CA GLN A 99 -10.77 -18.54 -4.05
C GLN A 99 -10.37 -18.10 -5.45
N PHE A 100 -11.00 -17.02 -5.97
CA PHE A 100 -10.65 -16.46 -7.27
C PHE A 100 -9.17 -16.05 -7.35
N ILE A 101 -8.66 -15.37 -6.33
CA ILE A 101 -7.26 -14.93 -6.27
C ILE A 101 -6.31 -16.13 -6.37
N LEU A 102 -6.54 -17.16 -5.58
CA LEU A 102 -5.68 -18.37 -5.58
C LEU A 102 -5.73 -19.11 -6.91
N ASP A 103 -6.91 -19.21 -7.53
CA ASP A 103 -7.09 -19.84 -8.85
C ASP A 103 -6.37 -19.06 -9.97
N ASP A 104 -6.38 -17.71 -9.89
CA ASP A 104 -5.73 -16.83 -10.86
C ASP A 104 -4.21 -16.79 -10.69
N LEU A 105 -3.71 -16.76 -9.45
CA LEU A 105 -2.28 -16.61 -9.17
C LEU A 105 -1.46 -17.87 -9.44
N GLY A 106 -1.91 -19.02 -8.99
CA GLY A 106 -1.09 -20.23 -8.94
C GLY A 106 0.09 -20.12 -7.94
N PRO A 107 1.01 -21.09 -7.93
CA PRO A 107 1.99 -21.22 -6.83
C PRO A 107 3.15 -20.20 -6.84
N GLU A 108 3.56 -19.71 -8.00
CA GLU A 108 4.74 -18.83 -8.11
C GLU A 108 4.56 -17.47 -7.40
N PRO A 109 3.46 -16.74 -7.59
CA PRO A 109 3.20 -15.50 -6.86
C PRO A 109 3.09 -15.71 -5.35
N LEU A 110 2.53 -16.85 -4.90
CA LEU A 110 2.45 -17.17 -3.47
C LEU A 110 3.84 -17.31 -2.85
N GLN A 111 4.77 -18.00 -3.53
CA GLN A 111 6.15 -18.10 -3.08
C GLN A 111 6.87 -16.76 -3.08
N TRP A 112 6.58 -15.91 -4.05
CA TRP A 112 7.14 -14.55 -4.09
C TRP A 112 6.65 -13.70 -2.90
N MET A 113 5.35 -13.68 -2.61
CA MET A 113 4.79 -12.94 -1.47
C MET A 113 5.38 -13.42 -0.13
N GLN A 114 5.60 -14.73 0.05
CA GLN A 114 6.22 -15.30 1.25
C GLN A 114 7.66 -14.83 1.49
N GLN A 115 8.35 -14.35 0.46
CA GLN A 115 9.73 -13.87 0.53
C GLN A 115 9.81 -12.36 0.79
N LEU A 116 8.69 -11.64 0.70
CA LEU A 116 8.66 -10.21 0.98
C LEU A 116 8.92 -9.97 2.47
N PRO A 117 9.75 -8.99 2.82
CA PRO A 117 9.96 -8.62 4.21
C PRO A 117 8.68 -8.02 4.81
N PHE A 118 8.48 -8.21 6.11
CA PHE A 118 7.38 -7.62 6.87
C PHE A 118 7.52 -6.09 6.95
N ASP A 119 8.72 -5.62 7.20
CA ASP A 119 9.16 -4.23 7.23
C ASP A 119 10.55 -4.09 6.62
N LEU A 120 11.04 -2.88 6.43
CA LEU A 120 12.36 -2.66 5.87
C LEU A 120 12.97 -1.34 6.31
N GLN A 121 14.19 -1.38 6.84
CA GLN A 121 15.05 -0.20 6.93
C GLN A 121 15.71 0.02 5.57
N LEU A 122 15.18 0.96 4.76
CA LEU A 122 15.68 1.24 3.42
C LEU A 122 17.11 1.82 3.47
N ASN A 123 17.33 2.75 4.39
CA ASN A 123 18.62 3.33 4.75
C ASN A 123 18.52 3.93 6.18
N GLU A 124 19.53 4.64 6.65
CA GLU A 124 19.54 5.21 8.00
C GLU A 124 18.40 6.22 8.27
N GLN A 125 17.82 6.81 7.22
CA GLN A 125 16.78 7.84 7.35
C GLN A 125 15.37 7.33 7.09
N VAL A 126 15.18 6.22 6.34
CA VAL A 126 13.88 5.81 5.80
C VAL A 126 13.53 4.41 6.26
N TYR A 127 12.40 4.29 6.95
CA TYR A 127 11.81 3.04 7.37
C TYR A 127 10.46 2.81 6.68
N LEU A 128 10.20 1.56 6.28
CA LEU A 128 8.99 1.12 5.61
C LEU A 128 8.26 0.10 6.50
N CYS A 129 6.96 0.30 6.71
CA CYS A 129 6.05 -0.70 7.27
C CYS A 129 4.73 -0.68 6.49
N HIS A 130 3.96 -1.78 6.53
CA HIS A 130 2.63 -1.76 5.91
C HIS A 130 1.64 -0.99 6.77
N ALA A 131 1.45 -1.41 8.00
CA ALA A 131 0.57 -0.76 8.98
C ALA A 131 1.41 -0.11 10.09
N SER A 132 1.75 -0.82 11.16
CA SER A 132 2.68 -0.37 12.21
C SER A 132 3.95 -1.23 12.24
N PRO A 133 5.04 -0.81 12.90
CA PRO A 133 6.26 -1.60 13.00
C PRO A 133 6.09 -3.00 13.60
N GLY A 134 5.19 -3.15 14.57
CA GLY A 134 4.97 -4.41 15.26
C GLY A 134 3.80 -5.24 14.76
N ASP A 135 2.91 -4.67 13.94
CA ASP A 135 1.65 -5.34 13.54
C ASP A 135 1.17 -4.86 12.18
N ASP A 136 0.82 -5.79 11.29
CA ASP A 136 0.35 -5.48 9.92
C ASP A 136 -1.16 -5.17 9.81
N LEU A 137 -1.88 -5.12 10.95
CA LEU A 137 -3.29 -4.80 11.02
C LEU A 137 -3.60 -3.47 11.73
N ILE A 138 -2.68 -2.98 12.57
CA ILE A 138 -2.92 -1.77 13.36
C ILE A 138 -2.60 -0.52 12.52
N TYR A 139 -3.60 0.29 12.22
CA TYR A 139 -3.42 1.58 11.57
C TYR A 139 -2.49 2.49 12.38
N LEU A 140 -1.32 2.83 11.83
CA LEU A 140 -0.32 3.62 12.56
C LEU A 140 -0.82 5.04 12.86
N VAL A 141 -1.43 5.69 11.87
CA VAL A 141 -1.79 7.11 11.95
C VAL A 141 -3.28 7.36 12.12
N ASP A 142 -4.13 6.37 11.84
CA ASP A 142 -5.58 6.53 11.89
C ASP A 142 -6.21 5.76 13.07
N ASP A 143 -7.06 6.43 13.85
CA ASP A 143 -8.01 5.82 14.79
C ASP A 143 -9.37 5.65 14.11
N VAL A 144 -9.97 4.48 14.27
CA VAL A 144 -11.27 4.12 13.67
C VAL A 144 -12.36 3.86 14.72
N SER A 145 -12.12 4.18 15.97
CA SER A 145 -13.02 3.93 17.11
C SER A 145 -14.42 4.56 16.95
N GLN A 146 -14.50 5.61 16.14
CA GLN A 146 -15.77 6.31 15.85
C GLN A 146 -16.47 5.79 14.58
N GLY A 147 -15.96 4.71 13.97
CA GLY A 147 -16.52 4.14 12.74
C GLY A 147 -15.99 4.77 11.43
N PHE A 148 -15.03 5.68 11.52
CA PHE A 148 -14.36 6.32 10.38
C PHE A 148 -12.95 6.79 10.78
N ALA A 149 -12.09 7.04 9.80
CA ALA A 149 -10.70 7.43 10.03
C ALA A 149 -10.57 8.81 10.67
N GLN A 150 -9.90 8.88 11.80
CA GLN A 150 -9.45 10.10 12.47
C GLN A 150 -7.96 10.02 12.74
N LEU A 151 -7.26 11.15 12.68
CA LEU A 151 -5.84 11.17 13.03
C LEU A 151 -5.68 10.83 14.52
N ARG A 152 -4.80 9.86 14.83
CA ARG A 152 -4.40 9.56 16.20
C ARG A 152 -3.67 10.73 16.84
N SER A 153 -3.72 10.78 18.16
CA SER A 153 -2.85 11.68 18.91
C SER A 153 -1.37 11.30 18.72
N GLU A 154 -0.48 12.29 18.82
CA GLU A 154 0.97 12.05 18.75
C GLU A 154 1.44 10.99 19.74
N HIS A 155 0.89 11.00 20.96
CA HIS A 155 1.22 10.01 22.00
C HIS A 155 0.88 8.58 21.58
N GLU A 156 -0.27 8.35 20.95
CA GLU A 156 -0.67 7.03 20.46
C GLU A 156 0.22 6.59 19.30
N ILE A 157 0.56 7.49 18.37
CA ILE A 157 1.47 7.18 17.26
C ILE A 157 2.84 6.79 17.80
N LEU A 158 3.41 7.56 18.73
CA LEU A 158 4.71 7.26 19.36
C LEU A 158 4.70 5.90 20.06
N ALA A 159 3.60 5.54 20.72
CA ALA A 159 3.46 4.22 21.34
C ALA A 159 3.47 3.08 20.30
N LEU A 160 2.80 3.26 19.16
CA LEU A 160 2.75 2.28 18.07
C LEU A 160 4.05 2.20 17.27
N LEU A 161 4.89 3.23 17.31
CA LEU A 161 6.22 3.19 16.67
C LEU A 161 7.22 2.28 17.38
N GLU A 162 6.94 1.85 18.62
CA GLU A 162 7.77 0.90 19.38
C GLU A 162 9.25 1.26 19.45
N GLY A 163 9.56 2.57 19.45
CA GLY A 163 10.92 3.07 19.49
C GLY A 163 11.59 3.23 18.11
N GLN A 164 10.86 3.08 17.01
CA GLN A 164 11.38 3.42 15.68
C GLN A 164 11.68 4.92 15.60
N THR A 165 12.93 5.27 15.23
CA THR A 165 13.46 6.65 15.28
C THR A 165 13.87 7.20 13.92
N SER A 166 13.59 6.48 12.81
CA SER A 166 13.92 6.97 11.46
C SER A 166 13.27 8.33 11.19
N PRO A 167 14.00 9.27 10.59
CA PRO A 167 13.47 10.59 10.25
C PRO A 167 12.26 10.56 9.31
N LEU A 168 12.20 9.57 8.40
CA LEU A 168 11.08 9.34 7.51
C LEU A 168 10.53 7.93 7.73
N ILE A 169 9.23 7.82 8.00
CA ILE A 169 8.49 6.57 8.16
C ILE A 169 7.38 6.54 7.11
N LEU A 170 7.39 5.51 6.27
CA LEU A 170 6.41 5.29 5.20
C LEU A 170 5.50 4.13 5.59
N CYS A 171 4.19 4.37 5.64
CA CYS A 171 3.18 3.38 5.99
C CYS A 171 2.00 3.42 5.00
N GLY A 172 1.20 2.35 4.95
CA GLY A 172 0.03 2.19 4.08
C GLY A 172 -1.22 1.79 4.86
N HIS A 173 -1.88 0.69 4.42
CA HIS A 173 -2.96 -0.05 5.06
C HIS A 173 -4.29 0.73 5.23
N SER A 174 -4.28 1.96 5.72
CA SER A 174 -5.53 2.72 5.93
C SER A 174 -6.12 3.31 4.64
N HIS A 175 -5.41 3.21 3.51
CA HIS A 175 -5.75 3.83 2.22
C HIS A 175 -5.92 5.36 2.29
N THR A 176 -5.81 5.95 3.47
CA THR A 176 -6.04 7.38 3.70
C THR A 176 -4.73 8.14 3.61
N PRO A 177 -4.58 9.07 2.65
CA PRO A 177 -3.33 9.82 2.52
C PRO A 177 -3.11 10.71 3.73
N ARG A 178 -1.92 10.60 4.34
CA ARG A 178 -1.51 11.36 5.52
C ARG A 178 -0.07 11.84 5.38
N VAL A 179 0.18 13.03 5.89
CA VAL A 179 1.53 13.57 6.15
C VAL A 179 1.51 14.14 7.57
N VAL A 180 2.26 13.53 8.47
CA VAL A 180 2.17 13.83 9.90
C VAL A 180 3.57 14.01 10.48
N ASN A 181 3.85 15.16 11.06
CA ASN A 181 5.06 15.36 11.86
C ASN A 181 4.85 14.80 13.27
N ILE A 182 5.83 14.07 13.78
CA ILE A 182 5.87 13.52 15.13
C ILE A 182 7.12 14.02 15.84
N GLY A 183 6.92 14.66 16.99
CA GLY A 183 8.00 15.32 17.68
C GLY A 183 8.69 16.37 16.81
N GLU A 184 9.98 16.53 17.01
CA GLU A 184 10.77 17.55 16.29
C GLU A 184 11.44 17.02 15.01
N GLN A 185 11.49 15.68 14.79
CA GLN A 185 12.41 15.09 13.82
C GLN A 185 11.83 13.97 12.93
N GLN A 186 10.62 13.51 13.17
CA GLN A 186 10.05 12.40 12.39
C GLN A 186 8.90 12.87 11.51
N LEU A 187 8.91 12.42 10.27
CA LEU A 187 7.84 12.60 9.30
C LEU A 187 7.24 11.23 8.94
N LEU A 188 5.93 11.07 9.18
CA LEU A 188 5.17 9.91 8.76
C LEU A 188 4.39 10.24 7.48
N VAL A 189 4.44 9.33 6.51
CA VAL A 189 3.73 9.49 5.25
C VAL A 189 2.96 8.23 4.91
N ASN A 190 1.65 8.36 4.74
CA ASN A 190 0.81 7.39 4.07
C ASN A 190 0.44 7.95 2.70
N PRO A 191 0.76 7.28 1.59
CA PRO A 191 0.48 7.78 0.25
C PRO A 191 -1.00 7.67 -0.14
N GLY A 192 -1.81 6.96 0.63
CA GLY A 192 -3.11 6.46 0.22
C GLY A 192 -3.00 5.19 -0.62
N SER A 193 -4.08 4.75 -1.22
CA SER A 193 -4.14 3.53 -2.02
C SER A 193 -4.00 3.79 -3.52
N VAL A 194 -3.22 2.95 -4.21
CA VAL A 194 -3.19 2.91 -5.67
C VAL A 194 -4.49 2.33 -6.22
N GLY A 195 -4.94 1.21 -5.67
CA GLY A 195 -5.95 0.37 -6.31
C GLY A 195 -7.35 0.40 -5.73
N LEU A 196 -7.53 0.76 -4.46
CA LEU A 196 -8.83 0.74 -3.79
C LEU A 196 -9.02 1.97 -2.90
N GLN A 197 -9.93 2.85 -3.28
CA GLN A 197 -10.06 4.18 -2.65
C GLN A 197 -11.00 4.21 -1.44
N ALA A 198 -11.77 3.14 -1.22
CA ALA A 198 -12.63 3.00 -0.06
C ALA A 198 -12.92 1.53 0.25
N TYR A 199 -13.15 1.24 1.52
CA TYR A 199 -13.55 -0.09 1.98
C TYR A 199 -14.29 0.00 3.32
N ARG A 200 -14.93 -1.11 3.69
CA ARG A 200 -15.48 -1.36 5.02
C ARG A 200 -14.72 -2.49 5.67
N ASP A 201 -14.46 -2.37 6.97
CA ASP A 201 -13.89 -3.43 7.78
C ASP A 201 -14.61 -3.49 9.14
N ASP A 202 -14.58 -4.66 9.77
CA ASP A 202 -15.17 -4.90 11.10
C ASP A 202 -14.11 -5.01 12.21
N TRP A 203 -12.81 -5.00 11.84
CA TRP A 203 -11.72 -5.04 12.80
C TRP A 203 -10.92 -3.72 12.80
N PRO A 204 -10.57 -3.16 13.97
CA PRO A 204 -10.85 -3.58 15.35
C PRO A 204 -12.30 -3.33 15.81
N ASN A 205 -13.07 -2.60 15.07
CA ASN A 205 -14.49 -2.31 15.19
C ASN A 205 -15.05 -1.96 13.81
N SER A 206 -16.36 -2.04 13.63
CA SER A 206 -16.95 -1.72 12.33
C SER A 206 -16.70 -0.25 11.94
N HIS A 207 -16.08 -0.05 10.79
CA HIS A 207 -15.72 1.27 10.29
C HIS A 207 -15.67 1.33 8.76
N VAL A 208 -15.55 2.55 8.24
CA VAL A 208 -15.36 2.83 6.82
C VAL A 208 -14.10 3.67 6.62
N MET A 209 -13.37 3.35 5.55
CA MET A 209 -12.27 4.15 5.02
C MET A 209 -12.71 4.72 3.68
N GLU A 210 -12.64 6.04 3.50
CA GLU A 210 -13.17 6.71 2.32
C GLU A 210 -12.27 7.89 1.90
N ASN A 211 -11.93 7.94 0.60
CA ASN A 211 -11.15 9.03 0.01
C ASN A 211 -11.98 10.00 -0.83
N PHE A 212 -13.26 9.69 -1.05
CA PHE A 212 -14.23 10.52 -1.80
C PHE A 212 -13.77 10.89 -3.22
N SER A 213 -12.88 10.13 -3.79
CA SER A 213 -12.32 10.31 -5.13
C SER A 213 -11.93 8.95 -5.72
N PRO A 214 -12.21 8.70 -7.00
CA PRO A 214 -11.89 7.44 -7.66
C PRO A 214 -10.44 7.32 -8.12
N HIS A 215 -9.65 8.39 -8.00
CA HIS A 215 -8.30 8.43 -8.56
C HIS A 215 -7.32 7.60 -7.75
N ALA A 216 -6.41 6.91 -8.45
CA ALA A 216 -5.28 6.24 -7.83
C ALA A 216 -4.39 7.25 -7.08
N ARG A 217 -3.84 6.84 -5.94
CA ARG A 217 -3.01 7.72 -5.10
C ARG A 217 -1.62 7.15 -4.92
N TYR A 218 -0.65 8.06 -4.87
CA TYR A 218 0.73 7.79 -4.47
C TYR A 218 1.37 9.07 -3.96
N ALA A 219 2.56 8.99 -3.37
CA ALA A 219 3.32 10.15 -2.94
C ALA A 219 4.73 10.14 -3.55
N ILE A 220 5.35 11.31 -3.66
CA ILE A 220 6.79 11.45 -3.84
C ILE A 220 7.31 12.17 -2.60
N VAL A 221 8.32 11.58 -1.96
CA VAL A 221 9.08 12.19 -0.87
C VAL A 221 10.47 12.54 -1.38
N GLU A 222 10.99 13.69 -0.97
CA GLU A 222 12.28 14.18 -1.44
C GLU A 222 13.06 14.78 -0.27
N LEU A 223 14.30 14.32 -0.10
CA LEU A 223 15.23 14.90 0.86
C LEU A 223 15.84 16.17 0.28
N THR A 224 15.64 17.28 0.94
CA THR A 224 16.19 18.59 0.56
C THR A 224 17.13 19.12 1.66
N ALA A 225 17.83 20.20 1.40
CA ALA A 225 18.65 20.88 2.41
C ALA A 225 17.84 21.38 3.63
N GLN A 226 16.50 21.48 3.52
CA GLN A 226 15.59 21.89 4.58
C GLN A 226 14.89 20.71 5.25
N GLY A 227 15.21 19.46 4.89
CA GLY A 227 14.58 18.23 5.36
C GLY A 227 13.68 17.57 4.30
N TRP A 228 12.88 16.61 4.74
CA TRP A 228 11.97 15.87 3.88
C TRP A 228 10.78 16.73 3.42
N THR A 229 10.49 16.68 2.13
CA THR A 229 9.28 17.27 1.52
C THR A 229 8.40 16.18 0.95
N VAL A 230 7.09 16.42 0.87
CA VAL A 230 6.11 15.45 0.38
C VAL A 230 5.19 16.09 -0.65
N ALA A 231 5.02 15.41 -1.78
CA ALA A 231 3.99 15.72 -2.76
C ALA A 231 3.06 14.51 -2.89
N GLN A 232 1.77 14.68 -2.61
CA GLN A 232 0.73 13.65 -2.80
C GLN A 232 0.06 13.85 -4.16
N TYR A 233 -0.12 12.75 -4.90
CA TYR A 233 -0.67 12.75 -6.25
C TYR A 233 -1.96 11.96 -6.34
N GLN A 234 -2.82 12.42 -7.25
CA GLN A 234 -4.03 11.73 -7.67
C GLN A 234 -3.96 11.53 -9.19
N VAL A 235 -4.05 10.30 -9.63
CA VAL A 235 -3.88 9.92 -11.03
C VAL A 235 -5.17 9.33 -11.56
N ALA A 236 -5.70 9.90 -12.63
CA ALA A 236 -6.83 9.33 -13.34
C ALA A 236 -6.39 8.09 -14.13
N TYR A 237 -7.21 7.07 -14.14
CA TYR A 237 -6.97 5.83 -14.89
C TYR A 237 -8.29 5.32 -15.52
N ASP A 238 -8.24 4.26 -16.31
CA ASP A 238 -9.41 3.64 -16.90
C ASP A 238 -10.20 2.83 -15.85
N ILE A 239 -10.95 3.54 -15.03
CA ILE A 239 -11.72 2.99 -13.91
C ILE A 239 -12.74 1.95 -14.41
N GLN A 240 -13.33 2.16 -15.61
CA GLN A 240 -14.39 1.30 -16.12
C GLN A 240 -13.90 -0.14 -16.36
N LYS A 241 -12.65 -0.32 -16.72
CA LYS A 241 -12.06 -1.67 -16.85
C LYS A 241 -11.98 -2.39 -15.49
N ALA A 242 -11.56 -1.68 -14.44
CA ALA A 242 -11.50 -2.25 -13.10
C ALA A 242 -12.91 -2.57 -12.55
N VAL A 243 -13.85 -1.65 -12.74
CA VAL A 243 -15.27 -1.82 -12.36
C VAL A 243 -15.87 -3.04 -13.02
N ALA A 244 -15.75 -3.18 -14.35
CA ALA A 244 -16.32 -4.31 -15.07
C ALA A 244 -15.79 -5.67 -14.57
N LEU A 245 -14.53 -5.74 -14.12
CA LEU A 245 -13.97 -6.97 -13.53
C LEU A 245 -14.48 -7.23 -12.10
N ALA A 246 -14.68 -6.19 -11.31
CA ALA A 246 -15.28 -6.31 -9.99
C ALA A 246 -16.74 -6.80 -10.09
N GLU A 247 -17.54 -6.19 -10.95
CA GLU A 247 -18.94 -6.59 -11.23
C GLU A 247 -19.03 -8.03 -11.77
N LEU A 248 -18.15 -8.40 -12.73
CA LEU A 248 -18.09 -9.77 -13.26
C LEU A 248 -17.89 -10.83 -12.17
N ARG A 249 -17.24 -10.45 -11.05
CA ARG A 249 -16.96 -11.34 -9.91
C ARG A 249 -17.92 -11.13 -8.73
N GLY A 250 -19.01 -10.40 -8.95
CA GLY A 250 -20.04 -10.15 -7.92
C GLY A 250 -19.59 -9.26 -6.79
N ARG A 251 -18.58 -8.40 -7.03
CA ARG A 251 -18.06 -7.44 -6.04
C ARG A 251 -18.54 -6.03 -6.34
N ASP A 252 -19.86 -5.85 -6.24
CA ASP A 252 -20.51 -4.56 -6.44
C ASP A 252 -20.06 -3.51 -5.41
N ASP A 253 -19.65 -3.95 -4.22
CA ASP A 253 -19.03 -3.12 -3.19
C ASP A 253 -17.70 -2.50 -3.70
N TRP A 254 -16.86 -3.31 -4.36
CA TRP A 254 -15.63 -2.83 -4.98
C TRP A 254 -15.93 -1.91 -6.18
N ALA A 255 -16.87 -2.30 -7.02
CA ALA A 255 -17.28 -1.48 -8.17
C ALA A 255 -17.72 -0.08 -7.71
N TYR A 256 -18.52 -0.01 -6.63
CA TYR A 256 -18.95 1.25 -6.05
C TYR A 256 -17.77 2.05 -5.46
N ALA A 257 -16.88 1.40 -4.72
CA ALA A 257 -15.69 2.03 -4.15
C ALA A 257 -14.77 2.62 -5.23
N LEU A 258 -14.57 1.89 -6.33
CA LEU A 258 -13.72 2.31 -7.46
C LEU A 258 -14.28 3.56 -8.17
N VAL A 259 -15.57 3.71 -8.33
CA VAL A 259 -16.16 4.88 -9.03
C VAL A 259 -16.36 6.08 -8.11
N SER A 260 -16.54 5.87 -6.82
CA SER A 260 -16.95 6.94 -5.90
C SER A 260 -15.91 7.33 -4.88
N GLY A 261 -14.95 6.44 -4.56
CA GLY A 261 -14.10 6.56 -3.40
C GLY A 261 -14.87 6.51 -2.08
N ARG A 262 -16.04 5.83 -2.08
CA ARG A 262 -16.92 5.65 -0.92
C ARG A 262 -17.18 4.17 -0.68
N ALA A 263 -17.36 3.80 0.58
CA ALA A 263 -17.78 2.45 0.94
C ALA A 263 -19.30 2.30 0.72
N SER A 264 -19.72 1.16 0.18
CA SER A 264 -21.14 0.82 0.06
C SER A 264 -21.75 0.57 1.43
N ASN A 265 -23.06 0.83 1.57
CA ASN A 265 -23.81 0.54 2.80
C ASN A 265 -24.02 -0.96 3.03
#